data_699ebbab6c1b9b46c5fb85c017e99231
#
_entry.id   699ebbab6c1b9b46c5fb85c017e99231
#
_cell.length_a   1.000
_cell.length_b   1.000
_cell.length_c   1.000
_cell.angle_alpha   90.00
_cell.angle_beta   90.00
_cell.angle_gamma   90.00
#
_symmetry.space_group_name_H-M   'P 1'
#
loop_
_entity.id
_entity.type
_entity.pdbx_description
1 polymer ?
#
loop_
_entity_poly.entity_id
_entity_poly.type
_entity_poly.pdbx_seq_one_letter_code
_entity_poly.pdbx_strand_id
1 'polypeptide(L)'
;MRPTLFVGSSSESLAVAYAVQSNLDEIAEAIVWTQGIFELTKSYLESLLDALDDTDFAVFIFGADDLARIRGIEMKTARDNVVFELGLFIGRLGRERTFIIMPKGVSDFHLPSDLMGITNATFQPPSKPERMRAALGPACNEISNAIIKHGASSKTAGAADADVLRALVPILIPEPERKHLLNIAHGRTREYKGRGSLRSELRHLRSLGLIQKRQGRNIADLTTDNIHDIADVVELTDLGREWVTKLEK
;
A
#
# COMPACT_ATOMS: atom_id res chain seq x y z
N MET A 1 14.25 20.18 10.56
CA MET A 1 14.06 18.71 10.63
C MET A 1 14.21 18.19 9.20
N ARG A 2 14.93 17.10 8.98
CA ARG A 2 15.01 16.50 7.64
C ARG A 2 13.63 15.87 7.34
N PRO A 3 13.13 15.97 6.09
CA PRO A 3 11.89 15.29 5.71
C PRO A 3 12.08 13.77 5.74
N THR A 4 11.00 13.04 5.98
CA THR A 4 10.96 11.58 5.92
C THR A 4 10.72 11.12 4.48
N LEU A 5 11.44 10.07 4.04
CA LEU A 5 11.36 9.52 2.70
C LEU A 5 11.14 8.01 2.74
N PHE A 6 10.00 7.55 2.24
CA PHE A 6 9.75 6.13 2.04
C PHE A 6 10.43 5.64 0.75
N VAL A 7 11.09 4.47 0.80
CA VAL A 7 11.67 3.83 -0.39
C VAL A 7 11.03 2.45 -0.59
N GLY A 8 10.14 2.37 -1.58
CA GLY A 8 9.43 1.16 -1.97
C GLY A 8 10.10 0.43 -3.14
N SER A 9 10.12 -0.88 -3.10
CA SER A 9 10.67 -1.73 -4.17
C SER A 9 10.16 -3.16 -4.08
N SER A 10 10.33 -3.94 -5.15
CA SER A 10 10.30 -5.40 -5.07
C SER A 10 11.50 -5.93 -4.27
N SER A 11 11.45 -7.20 -3.87
CA SER A 11 12.58 -7.88 -3.22
C SER A 11 13.80 -7.97 -4.15
N GLU A 12 13.57 -8.12 -5.44
CA GLU A 12 14.59 -8.19 -6.49
C GLU A 12 15.34 -6.88 -6.65
N SER A 13 14.67 -5.76 -6.38
CA SER A 13 15.22 -4.41 -6.53
C SER A 13 15.75 -3.80 -5.22
N LEU A 14 15.88 -4.57 -4.12
CA LEU A 14 16.37 -4.10 -2.82
C LEU A 14 17.75 -3.46 -2.87
N ALA A 15 18.68 -3.99 -3.69
CA ALA A 15 20.01 -3.40 -3.84
C ALA A 15 19.95 -1.97 -4.39
N VAL A 16 19.00 -1.70 -5.30
CA VAL A 16 18.74 -0.35 -5.82
C VAL A 16 18.15 0.53 -4.73
N ALA A 17 17.18 0.02 -3.95
CA ALA A 17 16.55 0.75 -2.85
C ALA A 17 17.56 1.20 -1.78
N TYR A 18 18.47 0.33 -1.35
CA TYR A 18 19.54 0.69 -0.41
C TYR A 18 20.55 1.70 -0.99
N ALA A 19 20.84 1.61 -2.30
CA ALA A 19 21.68 2.59 -2.95
C ALA A 19 21.00 3.97 -3.07
N VAL A 20 19.69 4.02 -3.29
CA VAL A 20 18.88 5.24 -3.25
C VAL A 20 18.88 5.83 -1.84
N GLN A 21 18.61 5.03 -0.81
CA GLN A 21 18.71 5.45 0.59
C GLN A 21 20.05 6.10 0.87
N SER A 22 21.15 5.43 0.52
CA SER A 22 22.50 5.92 0.74
C SER A 22 22.84 7.23 0.00
N ASN A 23 22.23 7.48 -1.16
CA ASN A 23 22.41 8.72 -1.91
C ASN A 23 21.60 9.90 -1.34
N LEU A 24 20.48 9.63 -0.67
CA LEU A 24 19.55 10.66 -0.18
C LEU A 24 19.66 10.89 1.34
N ASP A 25 20.47 10.13 2.06
CA ASP A 25 20.59 10.16 3.52
C ASP A 25 20.94 11.54 4.09
N GLU A 26 21.71 12.36 3.37
CA GLU A 26 22.04 13.72 3.81
C GLU A 26 20.85 14.70 3.72
N ILE A 27 19.90 14.42 2.81
CA ILE A 27 18.78 15.32 2.47
C ILE A 27 17.52 14.94 3.20
N ALA A 28 17.26 13.64 3.35
CA ALA A 28 16.05 13.10 3.96
C ALA A 28 16.37 11.94 4.90
N GLU A 29 15.50 11.69 5.86
CA GLU A 29 15.50 10.45 6.62
C GLU A 29 14.86 9.35 5.76
N ALA A 30 15.69 8.64 4.99
CA ALA A 30 15.23 7.65 4.02
C ALA A 30 15.08 6.27 4.69
N ILE A 31 13.89 5.68 4.61
CA ILE A 31 13.55 4.38 5.19
C ILE A 31 13.13 3.43 4.07
N VAL A 32 13.87 2.34 3.89
CA VAL A 32 13.50 1.27 2.95
C VAL A 32 12.40 0.42 3.57
N TRP A 33 11.44 -0.03 2.76
CA TRP A 33 10.26 -0.77 3.19
C TRP A 33 10.56 -1.98 4.10
N THR A 34 11.76 -2.58 4.03
CA THR A 34 12.20 -3.69 4.89
C THR A 34 12.69 -3.25 6.29
N GLN A 35 12.78 -1.95 6.56
CA GLN A 35 13.40 -1.40 7.77
C GLN A 35 12.35 -0.96 8.80
N GLY A 36 11.66 -1.93 9.40
CA GLY A 36 10.79 -1.69 10.56
C GLY A 36 9.41 -1.10 10.25
N ILE A 37 9.02 -1.02 8.96
CA ILE A 37 7.70 -0.54 8.56
C ILE A 37 6.63 -1.59 8.84
N PHE A 38 6.96 -2.88 8.68
CA PHE A 38 6.01 -3.97 8.86
C PHE A 38 6.13 -4.60 10.24
N GLU A 39 5.07 -4.48 11.03
CA GLU A 39 4.96 -5.09 12.35
C GLU A 39 4.28 -6.45 12.29
N LEU A 40 4.76 -7.43 13.07
CA LEU A 40 4.21 -8.79 13.11
C LEU A 40 2.73 -8.86 13.51
N THR A 41 2.22 -7.82 14.18
CA THR A 41 0.85 -7.78 14.70
C THR A 41 -0.13 -7.05 13.78
N LYS A 42 0.36 -6.34 12.76
CA LYS A 42 -0.44 -5.59 11.78
C LYS A 42 -0.47 -6.30 10.43
N SER A 43 -1.53 -6.07 9.68
CA SER A 43 -1.55 -6.46 8.27
C SER A 43 -0.57 -5.59 7.47
N TYR A 44 -0.17 -6.08 6.31
CA TYR A 44 0.68 -5.32 5.38
C TYR A 44 0.10 -3.93 5.08
N LEU A 45 -1.21 -3.88 4.79
CA LEU A 45 -1.89 -2.63 4.46
C LEU A 45 -1.96 -1.66 5.65
N GLU A 46 -2.21 -2.15 6.87
CA GLU A 46 -2.20 -1.29 8.07
C GLU A 46 -0.83 -0.67 8.28
N SER A 47 0.25 -1.45 8.19
CA SER A 47 1.61 -0.95 8.32
C SER A 47 1.97 0.07 7.22
N LEU A 48 1.46 -0.15 6.00
CA LEU A 48 1.66 0.77 4.88
C LEU A 48 0.91 2.11 5.09
N LEU A 49 -0.30 2.07 5.65
CA LEU A 49 -1.07 3.27 5.98
C LEU A 49 -0.41 4.08 7.10
N ASP A 50 0.13 3.41 8.12
CA ASP A 50 0.91 4.06 9.18
C ASP A 50 2.18 4.74 8.59
N ALA A 51 2.88 4.04 7.70
CA ALA A 51 4.03 4.62 7.00
C ALA A 51 3.66 5.84 6.16
N LEU A 52 2.48 5.85 5.52
CA LEU A 52 1.95 7.00 4.78
C LEU A 52 1.77 8.24 5.66
N ASP A 53 1.31 8.06 6.90
CA ASP A 53 1.07 9.18 7.83
C ASP A 53 2.36 9.82 8.34
N ASP A 54 3.44 9.05 8.40
CA ASP A 54 4.75 9.49 8.88
C ASP A 54 5.70 9.95 7.77
N THR A 55 5.29 9.83 6.50
CA THR A 55 6.14 10.09 5.33
C THR A 55 5.83 11.45 4.69
N ASP A 56 6.88 12.18 4.31
CA ASP A 56 6.80 13.45 3.57
C ASP A 56 6.97 13.26 2.06
N PHE A 57 7.76 12.26 1.65
CA PHE A 57 8.08 11.93 0.27
C PHE A 57 8.19 10.42 0.07
N ALA A 58 7.99 9.96 -1.16
CA ALA A 58 8.19 8.56 -1.50
C ALA A 58 8.96 8.37 -2.80
N VAL A 59 9.80 7.34 -2.86
CA VAL A 59 10.48 6.87 -4.07
C VAL A 59 10.16 5.40 -4.28
N PHE A 60 9.70 5.07 -5.47
CA PHE A 60 9.41 3.69 -5.87
C PHE A 60 10.36 3.23 -6.97
N ILE A 61 11.00 2.08 -6.75
CA ILE A 61 11.87 1.45 -7.73
C ILE A 61 11.04 0.53 -8.62
N PHE A 62 10.91 0.88 -9.89
CA PHE A 62 10.23 0.08 -10.89
C PHE A 62 11.25 -0.78 -11.63
N GLY A 63 11.60 -1.93 -11.06
CA GLY A 63 12.35 -2.98 -11.73
C GLY A 63 11.49 -3.69 -12.80
N ALA A 64 12.14 -4.36 -13.74
CA ALA A 64 11.49 -5.21 -14.72
C ALA A 64 11.33 -6.63 -14.12
N ASP A 65 10.66 -6.71 -12.96
CA ASP A 65 10.68 -7.86 -12.07
C ASP A 65 9.59 -8.89 -12.38
N ASP A 66 8.52 -8.46 -13.06
CA ASP A 66 7.38 -9.30 -13.46
C ASP A 66 7.09 -9.25 -14.97
N LEU A 67 6.34 -10.23 -15.45
CA LEU A 67 5.83 -10.31 -16.81
C LEU A 67 4.31 -10.22 -16.80
N ALA A 68 3.76 -9.33 -17.58
CA ALA A 68 2.31 -9.22 -17.79
C ALA A 68 1.95 -9.47 -19.25
N ARG A 69 0.83 -10.15 -19.49
CA ARG A 69 0.28 -10.34 -20.83
C ARG A 69 -0.84 -9.35 -21.09
N ILE A 70 -0.54 -8.29 -21.83
CA ILE A 70 -1.46 -7.20 -22.09
C ILE A 70 -1.86 -7.24 -23.56
N ARG A 71 -3.16 -7.41 -23.82
CA ARG A 71 -3.73 -7.53 -25.19
C ARG A 71 -3.03 -8.60 -26.05
N GLY A 72 -2.61 -9.70 -25.39
CA GLY A 72 -1.92 -10.82 -26.07
C GLY A 72 -0.40 -10.65 -26.23
N ILE A 73 0.17 -9.51 -25.87
CA ILE A 73 1.60 -9.23 -25.91
C ILE A 73 2.17 -9.40 -24.51
N GLU A 74 3.27 -10.14 -24.38
CA GLU A 74 4.01 -10.27 -23.14
C GLU A 74 4.95 -9.08 -22.96
N MET A 75 4.85 -8.39 -21.82
CA MET A 75 5.61 -7.18 -21.52
C MET A 75 6.20 -7.30 -20.12
N LYS A 76 7.36 -6.71 -19.91
CA LYS A 76 7.96 -6.54 -18.59
C LYS A 76 7.19 -5.46 -17.82
N THR A 77 7.01 -5.67 -16.52
CA THR A 77 6.31 -4.70 -15.66
C THR A 77 6.95 -4.67 -14.28
N ALA A 78 6.72 -3.60 -13.54
CA ALA A 78 6.98 -3.59 -12.12
C ALA A 78 6.01 -4.55 -11.41
N ARG A 79 6.40 -5.04 -10.24
CA ARG A 79 5.54 -5.87 -9.39
C ARG A 79 4.25 -5.13 -9.05
N ASP A 80 3.13 -5.83 -9.12
CA ASP A 80 1.78 -5.28 -8.90
C ASP A 80 1.63 -4.61 -7.53
N ASN A 81 2.20 -5.19 -6.46
CA ASN A 81 2.22 -4.57 -5.14
C ASN A 81 2.91 -3.20 -5.14
N VAL A 82 4.04 -3.06 -5.84
CA VAL A 82 4.77 -1.79 -5.92
C VAL A 82 3.95 -0.73 -6.67
N VAL A 83 3.20 -1.14 -7.70
CA VAL A 83 2.28 -0.24 -8.41
C VAL A 83 1.11 0.18 -7.53
N PHE A 84 0.55 -0.74 -6.76
CA PHE A 84 -0.51 -0.45 -5.80
C PHE A 84 -0.03 0.53 -4.70
N GLU A 85 1.11 0.27 -4.10
CA GLU A 85 1.74 1.14 -3.09
C GLU A 85 2.00 2.55 -3.65
N LEU A 86 2.58 2.65 -4.84
CA LEU A 86 2.76 3.93 -5.53
C LEU A 86 1.45 4.71 -5.64
N GLY A 87 0.36 4.03 -6.02
CA GLY A 87 -0.97 4.65 -6.12
C GLY A 87 -1.46 5.23 -4.80
N LEU A 88 -1.27 4.51 -3.69
CA LEU A 88 -1.60 4.98 -2.34
C LEU A 88 -0.79 6.22 -1.95
N PHE A 89 0.53 6.20 -2.20
CA PHE A 89 1.41 7.32 -1.89
C PHE A 89 1.12 8.55 -2.75
N ILE A 90 0.79 8.39 -4.04
CA ILE A 90 0.35 9.51 -4.88
C ILE A 90 -0.95 10.11 -4.37
N GLY A 91 -1.91 9.28 -3.98
CA GLY A 91 -3.19 9.75 -3.42
C GLY A 91 -3.00 10.54 -2.12
N ARG A 92 -2.03 10.18 -1.30
CA ARG A 92 -1.77 10.82 0.00
C ARG A 92 -0.83 12.02 -0.07
N LEU A 93 0.30 11.88 -0.76
CA LEU A 93 1.38 12.88 -0.80
C LEU A 93 1.28 13.81 -2.01
N GLY A 94 0.56 13.40 -3.04
CA GLY A 94 0.54 14.07 -4.32
C GLY A 94 1.71 13.69 -5.24
N ARG A 95 1.57 14.04 -6.53
CA ARG A 95 2.53 13.68 -7.59
C ARG A 95 3.89 14.36 -7.41
N GLU A 96 3.93 15.53 -6.81
CA GLU A 96 5.15 16.33 -6.63
C GLU A 96 6.06 15.80 -5.51
N ARG A 97 5.53 14.88 -4.68
CA ARG A 97 6.23 14.27 -3.54
C ARG A 97 6.44 12.76 -3.71
N THR A 98 6.01 12.21 -4.85
CA THR A 98 6.11 10.77 -5.14
C THR A 98 6.88 10.57 -6.44
N PHE A 99 7.99 9.86 -6.38
CA PHE A 99 8.94 9.69 -7.47
C PHE A 99 9.04 8.23 -7.88
N ILE A 100 9.36 8.00 -9.16
CA ILE A 100 9.67 6.67 -9.70
C ILE A 100 11.11 6.66 -10.19
N ILE A 101 11.87 5.62 -9.86
CA ILE A 101 13.18 5.34 -10.44
C ILE A 101 13.08 4.08 -11.31
N MET A 102 13.56 4.17 -12.54
CA MET A 102 13.53 3.07 -13.52
C MET A 102 14.89 2.84 -14.16
N PRO A 103 15.27 1.58 -14.47
CA PRO A 103 16.46 1.30 -15.26
C PRO A 103 16.27 1.73 -16.71
N LYS A 104 17.30 2.31 -17.33
CA LYS A 104 17.35 2.59 -18.77
C LYS A 104 17.56 1.32 -19.56
N GLY A 105 17.07 1.31 -20.82
CA GLY A 105 17.35 0.24 -21.78
C GLY A 105 16.52 -1.03 -21.57
N VAL A 106 15.47 -1.00 -20.77
CA VAL A 106 14.51 -2.09 -20.68
C VAL A 106 13.54 -1.96 -21.85
N SER A 107 13.65 -2.86 -22.84
CA SER A 107 12.67 -2.98 -23.91
C SER A 107 11.36 -3.55 -23.36
N ASP A 108 10.25 -3.15 -23.96
CA ASP A 108 8.91 -3.68 -23.70
C ASP A 108 8.47 -3.56 -22.22
N PHE A 109 8.89 -2.48 -21.54
CA PHE A 109 8.44 -2.18 -20.19
C PHE A 109 7.07 -1.51 -20.21
N HIS A 110 6.10 -2.15 -19.59
CA HIS A 110 4.76 -1.61 -19.44
C HIS A 110 4.69 -0.71 -18.19
N LEU A 111 4.47 0.57 -18.42
CA LEU A 111 4.06 1.52 -17.41
C LEU A 111 2.57 1.85 -17.64
N PRO A 112 1.69 1.75 -16.62
CA PRO A 112 0.31 2.20 -16.74
C PRO A 112 0.24 3.63 -17.28
N SER A 113 -0.64 3.89 -18.27
CA SER A 113 -0.73 5.19 -18.95
C SER A 113 -0.98 6.36 -17.99
N ASP A 114 -1.70 6.12 -16.92
CA ASP A 114 -2.06 7.11 -15.90
C ASP A 114 -0.87 7.54 -15.05
N LEU A 115 0.20 6.75 -15.05
CA LEU A 115 1.48 7.08 -14.41
C LEU A 115 2.40 7.90 -15.33
N MET A 116 2.04 8.08 -16.61
CA MET A 116 2.76 8.99 -17.51
C MET A 116 2.56 10.44 -17.05
N GLY A 117 3.62 11.09 -16.60
CA GLY A 117 3.59 12.47 -16.07
C GLY A 117 3.90 12.57 -14.58
N ILE A 118 4.18 11.44 -13.93
CA ILE A 118 4.93 11.42 -12.68
C ILE A 118 6.41 11.61 -13.03
N THR A 119 7.16 12.30 -12.17
CA THR A 119 8.59 12.49 -12.37
C THR A 119 9.31 11.15 -12.34
N ASN A 120 9.65 10.63 -13.51
CA ASN A 120 10.39 9.40 -13.66
C ASN A 120 11.88 9.73 -13.77
N ALA A 121 12.63 9.45 -12.74
CA ALA A 121 14.07 9.47 -12.77
C ALA A 121 14.58 8.13 -13.34
N THR A 122 15.63 8.16 -14.15
CA THR A 122 16.16 6.93 -14.77
C THR A 122 17.64 6.77 -14.48
N PHE A 123 18.11 5.53 -14.36
CA PHE A 123 19.52 5.23 -14.18
C PHE A 123 19.99 4.18 -15.16
N GLN A 124 21.28 4.23 -15.52
CA GLN A 124 21.92 3.17 -16.32
C GLN A 124 22.38 2.06 -15.38
N PRO A 125 21.87 0.83 -15.50
CA PRO A 125 22.35 -0.29 -14.68
C PRO A 125 23.86 -0.46 -14.85
N PRO A 126 24.63 -0.52 -13.76
CA PRO A 126 26.06 -0.65 -13.84
C PRO A 126 26.47 -2.08 -14.17
N SER A 127 27.63 -2.25 -14.79
CA SER A 127 28.22 -3.56 -15.07
C SER A 127 28.67 -4.32 -13.81
N LYS A 128 28.85 -3.62 -12.69
CA LYS A 128 29.25 -4.18 -11.40
C LYS A 128 28.34 -3.67 -10.31
N PRO A 129 27.76 -4.57 -9.46
CA PRO A 129 26.82 -4.17 -8.39
C PRO A 129 27.36 -3.10 -7.45
N GLU A 130 28.65 -3.10 -7.15
CA GLU A 130 29.31 -2.12 -6.27
C GLU A 130 29.23 -0.68 -6.78
N ARG A 131 28.94 -0.50 -8.06
CA ARG A 131 28.78 0.82 -8.69
C ARG A 131 27.33 1.32 -8.70
N MET A 132 26.39 0.60 -8.09
CA MET A 132 24.97 0.95 -8.09
C MET A 132 24.74 2.35 -7.54
N ARG A 133 25.38 2.69 -6.40
CA ARG A 133 25.29 4.02 -5.79
C ARG A 133 25.71 5.13 -6.77
N ALA A 134 26.83 4.96 -7.48
CA ALA A 134 27.30 5.94 -8.46
C ALA A 134 26.36 6.05 -9.68
N ALA A 135 25.82 4.91 -10.14
CA ALA A 135 24.89 4.88 -11.26
C ALA A 135 23.57 5.62 -10.96
N LEU A 136 23.13 5.59 -9.71
CA LEU A 136 21.90 6.25 -9.24
C LEU A 136 22.11 7.75 -8.92
N GLY A 137 23.36 8.22 -8.83
CA GLY A 137 23.67 9.60 -8.46
C GLY A 137 22.86 10.66 -9.22
N PRO A 138 22.79 10.62 -10.57
CA PRO A 138 21.99 11.60 -11.33
C PRO A 138 20.51 11.58 -10.98
N ALA A 139 19.89 10.39 -10.90
CA ALA A 139 18.48 10.24 -10.55
C ALA A 139 18.20 10.74 -9.12
N CYS A 140 19.04 10.39 -8.17
CA CYS A 140 18.91 10.85 -6.79
C CYS A 140 19.15 12.37 -6.65
N ASN A 141 19.99 12.98 -7.47
CA ASN A 141 20.17 14.43 -7.49
C ASN A 141 18.89 15.17 -7.97
N GLU A 142 18.20 14.67 -8.96
CA GLU A 142 16.89 15.22 -9.39
C GLU A 142 15.87 15.15 -8.27
N ILE A 143 15.77 14.00 -7.58
CA ILE A 143 14.88 13.81 -6.43
C ILE A 143 15.27 14.72 -5.26
N SER A 144 16.56 14.84 -4.95
CA SER A 144 17.11 15.73 -3.93
C SER A 144 16.67 17.18 -4.17
N ASN A 145 16.79 17.65 -5.42
CA ASN A 145 16.36 19.01 -5.79
C ASN A 145 14.83 19.21 -5.59
N ALA A 146 14.03 18.20 -5.87
CA ALA A 146 12.59 18.25 -5.64
C ALA A 146 12.26 18.25 -4.14
N ILE A 147 12.94 17.43 -3.33
CA ILE A 147 12.79 17.41 -1.87
C ILE A 147 13.14 18.77 -1.26
N ILE A 148 14.25 19.36 -1.68
CA ILE A 148 14.71 20.70 -1.20
C ILE A 148 13.68 21.77 -1.58
N LYS A 149 13.15 21.73 -2.81
CA LYS A 149 12.18 22.70 -3.32
C LYS A 149 10.87 22.65 -2.54
N HIS A 150 10.37 21.45 -2.23
CA HIS A 150 9.05 21.29 -1.60
C HIS A 150 9.11 21.31 -0.06
N GLY A 151 10.27 21.02 0.55
CA GLY A 151 10.45 20.95 2.00
C GLY A 151 9.63 19.85 2.68
N ALA A 152 9.77 19.69 4.00
CA ALA A 152 8.94 18.78 4.78
C ALA A 152 7.46 19.18 4.67
N SER A 153 6.57 18.19 4.62
CA SER A 153 5.12 18.46 4.57
C SER A 153 4.68 19.12 5.88
N SER A 154 3.95 20.22 5.79
CA SER A 154 3.19 20.66 6.95
C SER A 154 2.04 19.66 7.12
N LYS A 155 2.05 18.90 8.21
CA LYS A 155 1.08 17.82 8.53
C LYS A 155 -0.40 18.24 8.58
N THR A 156 -0.73 19.45 8.13
CA THR A 156 -2.10 20.00 8.07
C THR A 156 -2.89 19.63 6.81
N ALA A 157 -2.27 19.01 5.79
CA ALA A 157 -2.99 18.57 4.57
C ALA A 157 -3.75 17.25 4.73
N GLY A 158 -3.66 16.59 5.89
CA GLY A 158 -4.04 15.19 6.05
C GLY A 158 -5.51 14.85 6.32
N ALA A 159 -6.41 15.81 6.56
CA ALA A 159 -7.79 15.45 6.86
C ALA A 159 -8.63 15.19 5.58
N ALA A 160 -8.41 15.94 4.50
CA ALA A 160 -9.16 15.77 3.25
C ALA A 160 -8.75 14.49 2.48
N ASP A 161 -7.47 14.10 2.54
CA ASP A 161 -6.96 12.94 1.80
C ASP A 161 -7.26 11.61 2.50
N ALA A 162 -7.31 11.60 3.84
CA ALA A 162 -7.81 10.45 4.60
C ALA A 162 -9.27 10.13 4.23
N ASP A 163 -10.08 11.14 3.91
CA ASP A 163 -11.46 10.96 3.48
C ASP A 163 -11.55 10.41 2.04
N VAL A 164 -10.62 10.73 1.16
CA VAL A 164 -10.54 10.11 -0.18
C VAL A 164 -10.11 8.66 -0.10
N LEU A 165 -9.08 8.34 0.68
CA LEU A 165 -8.68 6.94 0.93
C LEU A 165 -9.81 6.17 1.64
N ARG A 166 -10.46 6.75 2.63
CA ARG A 166 -11.64 6.19 3.28
C ARG A 166 -12.83 6.01 2.32
N ALA A 167 -12.97 6.83 1.29
CA ALA A 167 -14.00 6.69 0.26
C ALA A 167 -13.67 5.60 -0.78
N LEU A 168 -12.39 5.28 -1.00
CA LEU A 168 -11.95 4.24 -1.93
C LEU A 168 -12.02 2.82 -1.35
N VAL A 169 -11.87 2.66 -0.03
CA VAL A 169 -11.94 1.34 0.63
C VAL A 169 -13.32 0.64 0.43
N PRO A 170 -14.54 1.30 0.34
CA PRO A 170 -15.78 0.61 -0.03
C PRO A 170 -15.72 -0.10 -1.37
N ILE A 171 -14.92 0.41 -2.30
CA ILE A 171 -14.73 -0.18 -3.64
C ILE A 171 -13.82 -1.42 -3.55
N LEU A 172 -12.96 -1.49 -2.54
CA LEU A 172 -11.99 -2.56 -2.32
C LEU A 172 -12.54 -3.74 -1.49
N ILE A 173 -13.69 -3.57 -0.80
CA ILE A 173 -14.30 -4.67 -0.06
C ILE A 173 -15.24 -5.44 -0.98
N PRO A 174 -15.00 -6.74 -1.24
CA PRO A 174 -15.88 -7.59 -2.03
C PRO A 174 -17.32 -7.57 -1.52
N GLU A 175 -18.27 -7.72 -2.42
CA GLU A 175 -19.71 -7.66 -2.10
C GLU A 175 -20.13 -8.61 -0.97
N PRO A 176 -19.63 -9.86 -0.85
CA PRO A 176 -19.94 -10.74 0.27
C PRO A 176 -19.52 -10.16 1.62
N GLU A 177 -18.36 -9.53 1.69
CA GLU A 177 -17.82 -8.94 2.91
C GLU A 177 -18.59 -7.68 3.32
N ARG A 178 -18.97 -6.83 2.36
CA ARG A 178 -19.85 -5.68 2.61
C ARG A 178 -21.18 -6.13 3.23
N LYS A 179 -21.73 -7.24 2.73
CA LYS A 179 -22.95 -7.82 3.27
C LYS A 179 -22.78 -8.30 4.72
N HIS A 180 -21.62 -8.83 5.08
CA HIS A 180 -21.33 -9.20 6.47
C HIS A 180 -21.31 -7.98 7.38
N LEU A 181 -20.66 -6.88 6.98
CA LEU A 181 -20.65 -5.64 7.74
C LEU A 181 -22.04 -5.09 7.99
N LEU A 182 -22.87 -5.01 6.94
CA LEU A 182 -24.26 -4.56 7.02
C LEU A 182 -25.10 -5.48 7.92
N ASN A 183 -24.92 -6.79 7.80
CA ASN A 183 -25.64 -7.75 8.62
C ASN A 183 -25.26 -7.66 10.11
N ILE A 184 -23.97 -7.44 10.42
CA ILE A 184 -23.52 -7.23 11.81
C ILE A 184 -24.12 -5.93 12.37
N ALA A 185 -24.12 -4.86 11.56
CA ALA A 185 -24.69 -3.57 11.95
C ALA A 185 -26.18 -3.63 12.27
N HIS A 186 -26.94 -4.39 11.46
CA HIS A 186 -28.39 -4.49 11.59
C HIS A 186 -28.86 -5.65 12.47
N GLY A 187 -27.97 -6.37 13.12
CA GLY A 187 -28.32 -7.52 13.95
C GLY A 187 -28.88 -8.72 13.15
N ARG A 188 -28.64 -8.77 11.84
CA ARG A 188 -29.03 -9.88 10.95
C ARG A 188 -27.97 -10.97 10.93
N THR A 189 -27.53 -11.37 12.09
CA THR A 189 -26.34 -12.21 12.29
C THR A 189 -26.67 -13.67 12.57
N ARG A 190 -27.95 -13.97 12.75
CA ARG A 190 -28.45 -15.33 12.99
C ARG A 190 -28.61 -16.07 11.65
N GLU A 191 -28.44 -17.38 11.68
CA GLU A 191 -28.60 -18.29 10.53
C GLU A 191 -27.48 -18.19 9.45
N TYR A 192 -26.29 -17.79 9.84
CA TYR A 192 -25.15 -17.91 8.95
C TYR A 192 -24.75 -19.39 8.79
N LYS A 193 -25.03 -19.95 7.59
CA LYS A 193 -24.45 -21.23 7.21
C LYS A 193 -22.96 -21.02 6.97
N GLY A 194 -22.12 -21.78 7.65
CA GLY A 194 -20.67 -21.74 7.46
C GLY A 194 -20.32 -22.16 6.03
N ARG A 195 -20.26 -21.20 5.10
CA ARG A 195 -19.64 -21.42 3.80
C ARG A 195 -18.13 -21.46 3.98
N GLY A 196 -17.41 -22.23 3.16
CA GLY A 196 -15.96 -22.33 3.25
C GLY A 196 -15.23 -20.99 3.17
N SER A 197 -15.81 -19.98 2.50
CA SER A 197 -15.28 -18.61 2.38
C SER A 197 -15.56 -17.71 3.59
N LEU A 198 -16.57 -17.99 4.44
CA LEU A 198 -16.97 -17.10 5.54
C LEU A 198 -15.83 -16.75 6.47
N ARG A 199 -15.00 -17.74 6.85
CA ARG A 199 -13.86 -17.51 7.75
C ARG A 199 -12.79 -16.60 7.12
N SER A 200 -12.52 -16.77 5.82
CA SER A 200 -11.56 -15.92 5.10
C SER A 200 -12.08 -14.50 4.95
N GLU A 201 -13.38 -14.34 4.64
CA GLU A 201 -14.05 -13.06 4.53
C GLU A 201 -14.04 -12.28 5.86
N LEU A 202 -14.39 -12.95 6.98
CA LEU A 202 -14.32 -12.32 8.31
C LEU A 202 -12.89 -12.03 8.77
N ARG A 203 -11.90 -12.87 8.41
CA ARG A 203 -10.49 -12.58 8.69
C ARG A 203 -10.00 -11.37 7.91
N HIS A 204 -10.43 -11.22 6.65
CA HIS A 204 -10.09 -10.07 5.83
C HIS A 204 -10.73 -8.79 6.40
N LEU A 205 -12.03 -8.79 6.74
CA LEU A 205 -12.66 -7.65 7.40
C LEU A 205 -11.98 -7.26 8.73
N ARG A 206 -11.50 -8.26 9.48
CA ARG A 206 -10.73 -8.02 10.69
C ARG A 206 -9.35 -7.43 10.39
N SER A 207 -8.65 -7.89 9.36
CA SER A 207 -7.35 -7.33 8.95
C SER A 207 -7.47 -5.89 8.47
N LEU A 208 -8.65 -5.49 7.96
CA LEU A 208 -8.98 -4.10 7.62
C LEU A 208 -9.41 -3.26 8.83
N GLY A 209 -9.39 -3.84 10.04
CA GLY A 209 -9.80 -3.14 11.27
C GLY A 209 -11.29 -2.82 11.36
N LEU A 210 -12.15 -3.37 10.47
CA LEU A 210 -13.59 -3.07 10.42
C LEU A 210 -14.40 -3.86 11.43
N ILE A 211 -13.93 -5.05 11.79
CA ILE A 211 -14.48 -5.89 12.84
C ILE A 211 -13.39 -6.34 13.81
N GLN A 212 -13.79 -6.62 15.02
CA GLN A 212 -12.93 -7.23 16.05
C GLN A 212 -13.55 -8.50 16.59
N LYS A 213 -12.73 -9.37 17.16
CA LYS A 213 -13.21 -10.57 17.85
C LYS A 213 -13.81 -10.17 19.20
N ARG A 214 -14.92 -10.82 19.57
CA ARG A 214 -15.40 -10.74 20.94
C ARG A 214 -14.47 -11.49 21.89
N GLN A 215 -14.42 -11.02 23.13
CA GLN A 215 -13.56 -11.61 24.16
C GLN A 215 -13.85 -13.10 24.35
N GLY A 216 -12.80 -13.92 24.31
CA GLY A 216 -12.90 -15.38 24.46
C GLY A 216 -13.44 -16.13 23.24
N ARG A 217 -13.63 -15.48 22.09
CA ARG A 217 -14.13 -16.10 20.85
C ARG A 217 -13.08 -16.11 19.72
N ASN A 218 -13.21 -17.07 18.81
CA ASN A 218 -12.33 -17.16 17.64
C ASN A 218 -13.14 -17.38 16.35
N ILE A 219 -12.75 -16.71 15.26
CA ILE A 219 -13.33 -16.92 13.92
C ILE A 219 -13.16 -18.39 13.48
N ALA A 220 -12.13 -19.08 13.99
CA ALA A 220 -11.93 -20.50 13.72
C ALA A 220 -13.04 -21.41 14.26
N ASP A 221 -13.81 -20.95 15.27
CA ASP A 221 -14.90 -21.71 15.89
C ASP A 221 -16.14 -21.81 14.98
N LEU A 222 -16.23 -21.00 13.93
CA LEU A 222 -17.28 -21.07 12.93
C LEU A 222 -17.05 -22.30 12.02
N THR A 223 -17.80 -23.35 12.23
CA THR A 223 -17.71 -24.60 11.43
C THR A 223 -18.64 -24.55 10.21
N THR A 224 -18.35 -25.35 9.18
CA THR A 224 -19.15 -25.42 7.94
C THR A 224 -20.48 -26.15 8.13
N ASP A 225 -20.58 -26.97 9.17
CA ASP A 225 -21.70 -27.91 9.35
C ASP A 225 -22.82 -27.34 10.24
N ASN A 226 -22.60 -26.22 10.90
CA ASN A 226 -23.53 -25.61 11.82
C ASN A 226 -24.03 -24.23 11.34
N ILE A 227 -25.20 -23.86 11.82
CA ILE A 227 -25.72 -22.49 11.71
C ILE A 227 -25.14 -21.70 12.88
N HIS A 228 -24.58 -20.55 12.58
CA HIS A 228 -23.93 -19.68 13.56
C HIS A 228 -24.59 -18.31 13.63
N ASP A 229 -24.58 -17.71 14.82
CA ASP A 229 -24.74 -16.27 14.96
C ASP A 229 -23.33 -15.64 14.93
N ILE A 230 -23.00 -14.94 13.84
CA ILE A 230 -21.66 -14.33 13.70
C ILE A 230 -21.42 -13.21 14.71
N ALA A 231 -22.48 -12.61 15.28
CA ALA A 231 -22.35 -11.63 16.35
C ALA A 231 -21.85 -12.24 17.68
N ASP A 232 -21.92 -13.56 17.85
CA ASP A 232 -21.30 -14.21 19.02
C ASP A 232 -19.76 -14.22 18.93
N VAL A 233 -19.21 -14.07 17.74
CA VAL A 233 -17.77 -14.22 17.47
C VAL A 233 -17.09 -12.90 17.16
N VAL A 234 -17.77 -12.01 16.44
CA VAL A 234 -17.24 -10.73 15.98
C VAL A 234 -18.21 -9.58 16.22
N GLU A 235 -17.67 -8.38 16.31
CA GLU A 235 -18.42 -7.13 16.42
C GLU A 235 -17.75 -6.04 15.59
N LEU A 236 -18.50 -4.98 15.24
CA LEU A 236 -17.94 -3.83 14.54
C LEU A 236 -17.02 -3.03 15.46
N THR A 237 -15.90 -2.59 14.92
CA THR A 237 -15.08 -1.53 15.51
C THR A 237 -15.74 -0.16 15.29
N ASP A 238 -15.16 0.91 15.85
CA ASP A 238 -15.63 2.28 15.58
C ASP A 238 -15.47 2.61 14.10
N LEU A 239 -14.36 2.21 13.50
CA LEU A 239 -14.12 2.32 12.07
C LEU A 239 -15.18 1.55 11.26
N GLY A 240 -15.51 0.32 11.67
CA GLY A 240 -16.54 -0.48 11.01
C GLY A 240 -17.93 0.16 11.06
N ARG A 241 -18.31 0.81 12.17
CA ARG A 241 -19.57 1.55 12.31
C ARG A 241 -19.63 2.78 11.39
N GLU A 242 -18.53 3.53 11.33
CA GLU A 242 -18.40 4.66 10.40
C GLU A 242 -18.56 4.22 8.95
N TRP A 243 -18.00 3.07 8.61
CA TRP A 243 -18.06 2.46 7.30
C TRP A 243 -19.47 2.04 6.89
N VAL A 244 -20.19 1.37 7.78
CA VAL A 244 -21.60 1.00 7.54
C VAL A 244 -22.43 2.23 7.22
N THR A 245 -22.26 3.32 7.97
CA THR A 245 -22.97 4.58 7.73
C THR A 245 -22.69 5.18 6.34
N LYS A 246 -21.51 4.91 5.76
CA LYS A 246 -21.15 5.35 4.40
C LYS A 246 -21.67 4.42 3.32
N LEU A 247 -21.82 3.13 3.61
CA LEU A 247 -22.39 2.15 2.68
C LEU A 247 -23.92 2.30 2.50
N GLU A 248 -24.59 2.99 3.41
CA GLU A 248 -26.05 3.20 3.40
C GLU A 248 -26.46 4.54 2.75
N LYS A 249 -25.50 5.37 2.39
CA LYS A 249 -25.71 6.63 1.68
C LYS A 249 -25.48 6.46 0.19
#